data_7bb5ed39367118409889ef5cb055fcb2
#
_entry.id   7bb5ed39367118409889ef5cb055fcb2
#
_cell.length_a   1.000
_cell.length_b   1.000
_cell.length_c   1.000
_cell.angle_alpha   90.00
_cell.angle_beta   90.00
_cell.angle_gamma   90.00
#
_symmetry.space_group_name_H-M   'P 1'
#
loop_
_entity.id
_entity.type
_entity.pdbx_description
1 polymer ?
#
loop_
_entity_poly.entity_id
_entity_poly.type
_entity_poly.pdbx_seq_one_letter_code
_entity_poly.pdbx_strand_id
1 'polypeptide(L)'
;RKQGIDVVIIDEVSKSSFLDLLIPILYGKTVILVGDHRQLPPMYDLRHMRDGDFEGLDENIITKKKNDLYTALYEECFFKTLYERVPDDFRVMLNKQYRCHSHIMEVFNHFYGGNERGLMIGKKQQDDEKQHGLTVKVNGNIIIDPEHHIYFVDCEKKESSEDGSTSKQNKQEASVIMELLNGIDRAALELISKGKIRVDKERQIDERPSVGVICTYGDQAGLIKKRRKGIQYKGFSQKDDEKLIISTVDDFQGDERDIILVSMVRNPRDHRFNAEFVKQFERINV
;
A
#
# COMPACT_ATOMS: atom_id res chain seq x y z
N ARG A 1 26.71 -17.84 -30.20
CA ARG A 1 26.11 -18.47 -29.00
C ARG A 1 25.64 -17.32 -28.09
N LYS A 2 24.35 -17.08 -27.99
CA LYS A 2 23.85 -16.18 -26.93
C LYS A 2 24.18 -16.87 -25.62
N GLN A 3 25.00 -16.25 -24.77
CA GLN A 3 25.19 -16.68 -23.41
C GLN A 3 23.87 -16.47 -22.66
N GLY A 4 23.12 -17.54 -22.44
CA GLY A 4 21.90 -17.49 -21.63
C GLY A 4 22.28 -17.35 -20.16
N ILE A 5 21.44 -16.65 -19.42
CA ILE A 5 21.53 -16.54 -17.96
C ILE A 5 21.02 -17.85 -17.35
N ASP A 6 21.77 -18.45 -16.42
CA ASP A 6 21.36 -19.75 -15.86
C ASP A 6 20.09 -19.64 -15.03
N VAL A 7 19.97 -18.60 -14.20
CA VAL A 7 18.78 -18.35 -13.36
C VAL A 7 18.41 -16.87 -13.46
N VAL A 8 17.18 -16.57 -13.75
CA VAL A 8 16.58 -15.24 -13.68
C VAL A 8 15.57 -15.23 -12.55
N ILE A 9 15.72 -14.31 -11.61
CA ILE A 9 14.78 -14.09 -10.51
C ILE A 9 14.12 -12.73 -10.77
N ILE A 10 12.79 -12.70 -10.81
CA ILE A 10 12.00 -11.49 -11.00
C ILE A 10 11.14 -11.31 -9.78
N ASP A 11 11.34 -10.20 -9.07
CA ASP A 11 10.58 -9.81 -7.89
C ASP A 11 9.48 -8.82 -8.26
N GLU A 12 8.47 -8.69 -7.40
CA GLU A 12 7.29 -7.80 -7.60
C GLU A 12 6.55 -8.05 -8.94
N VAL A 13 6.52 -9.31 -9.40
CA VAL A 13 5.97 -9.65 -10.73
C VAL A 13 4.48 -9.38 -10.86
N SER A 14 3.74 -9.25 -9.77
CA SER A 14 2.31 -8.92 -9.80
C SER A 14 2.02 -7.52 -10.35
N LYS A 15 2.99 -6.61 -10.24
CA LYS A 15 2.93 -5.25 -10.83
C LYS A 15 3.37 -5.17 -12.28
N SER A 16 4.02 -6.19 -12.78
CA SER A 16 4.61 -6.17 -14.11
C SER A 16 3.61 -6.65 -15.16
N SER A 17 3.59 -5.99 -16.32
CA SER A 17 2.86 -6.50 -17.45
C SER A 17 3.49 -7.78 -18.01
N PHE A 18 2.72 -8.51 -18.80
CA PHE A 18 3.26 -9.62 -19.56
C PHE A 18 4.48 -9.22 -20.40
N LEU A 19 4.43 -8.05 -21.03
CA LEU A 19 5.51 -7.57 -21.88
C LEU A 19 6.79 -7.25 -21.10
N ASP A 20 6.67 -6.69 -19.91
CA ASP A 20 7.82 -6.42 -19.03
C ASP A 20 8.51 -7.71 -18.60
N LEU A 21 7.73 -8.76 -18.37
CA LEU A 21 8.24 -10.06 -17.97
C LEU A 21 8.83 -10.86 -19.12
N LEU A 22 8.38 -10.63 -20.34
CA LEU A 22 8.77 -11.43 -21.50
C LEU A 22 10.28 -11.38 -21.77
N ILE A 23 10.88 -10.20 -21.70
CA ILE A 23 12.30 -10.02 -22.00
C ILE A 23 13.19 -10.81 -21.03
N PRO A 24 13.10 -10.61 -19.69
CA PRO A 24 13.93 -11.37 -18.76
C PRO A 24 13.65 -12.87 -18.81
N ILE A 25 12.40 -13.30 -19.02
CA ILE A 25 12.05 -14.72 -19.13
C ILE A 25 12.77 -15.37 -20.32
N LEU A 26 12.85 -14.69 -21.46
CA LEU A 26 13.50 -15.23 -22.66
C LEU A 26 15.02 -15.40 -22.53
N TYR A 27 15.66 -14.73 -21.57
CA TYR A 27 17.10 -14.85 -21.34
C TYR A 27 17.46 -15.94 -20.30
N GLY A 28 16.52 -16.38 -19.49
CA GLY A 28 16.76 -17.35 -18.44
C GLY A 28 16.62 -18.81 -18.92
N LYS A 29 17.50 -19.68 -18.47
CA LYS A 29 17.30 -21.15 -18.57
C LYS A 29 16.29 -21.62 -17.52
N THR A 30 16.37 -21.04 -16.33
CA THR A 30 15.42 -21.22 -15.23
C THR A 30 14.92 -19.85 -14.81
N VAL A 31 13.61 -19.73 -14.57
CA VAL A 31 13.00 -18.48 -14.17
C VAL A 31 12.27 -18.69 -12.84
N ILE A 32 12.53 -17.81 -11.87
CA ILE A 32 11.86 -17.76 -10.58
C ILE A 32 11.08 -16.46 -10.53
N LEU A 33 9.76 -16.54 -10.38
CA LEU A 33 8.87 -15.40 -10.27
C LEU A 33 8.43 -15.26 -8.81
N VAL A 34 8.65 -14.09 -8.24
CA VAL A 34 8.27 -13.74 -6.87
C VAL A 34 7.26 -12.59 -6.91
N GLY A 35 6.13 -12.73 -6.23
CA GLY A 35 5.10 -11.70 -6.24
C GLY A 35 3.87 -12.09 -5.43
N ASP A 36 2.95 -11.15 -5.33
CA ASP A 36 1.68 -11.34 -4.63
C ASP A 36 0.52 -10.84 -5.51
N HIS A 37 -0.16 -11.77 -6.15
CA HIS A 37 -1.30 -11.48 -7.03
C HIS A 37 -2.57 -10.98 -6.31
N ARG A 38 -2.51 -10.88 -4.99
CA ARG A 38 -3.58 -10.33 -4.16
C ARG A 38 -3.32 -8.89 -3.75
N GLN A 39 -2.15 -8.34 -4.15
CA GLN A 39 -1.85 -6.92 -4.12
C GLN A 39 -2.17 -6.27 -5.47
N LEU A 40 -1.86 -4.99 -5.61
CA LEU A 40 -2.20 -4.22 -6.81
C LEU A 40 -1.70 -4.88 -8.10
N PRO A 41 -2.58 -5.03 -9.11
CA PRO A 41 -2.18 -5.47 -10.43
C PRO A 41 -1.39 -4.38 -11.16
N PRO A 42 -0.81 -4.69 -12.34
CA PRO A 42 -0.20 -3.69 -13.20
C PRO A 42 -1.18 -2.55 -13.48
N MET A 43 -0.70 -1.31 -13.37
CA MET A 43 -1.49 -0.13 -13.73
C MET A 43 -0.88 0.53 -14.96
N TYR A 44 -1.70 0.77 -15.96
CA TYR A 44 -1.31 1.45 -17.19
C TYR A 44 -2.09 2.73 -17.38
N ASP A 45 -1.39 3.78 -17.75
CA ASP A 45 -2.01 5.04 -18.16
C ASP A 45 -2.48 4.93 -19.62
N LEU A 46 -3.76 4.63 -19.81
CA LEU A 46 -4.41 4.54 -21.13
C LEU A 46 -4.30 5.80 -21.98
N ARG A 47 -4.02 6.94 -21.37
CA ARG A 47 -3.93 8.25 -22.05
C ARG A 47 -2.79 8.32 -23.06
N HIS A 48 -1.83 7.41 -23.01
CA HIS A 48 -0.70 7.34 -23.95
C HIS A 48 -0.93 6.42 -25.15
N MET A 49 -2.00 5.63 -25.18
CA MET A 49 -2.41 4.88 -26.37
C MET A 49 -3.21 5.81 -27.30
N ARG A 50 -2.55 6.39 -28.29
CA ARG A 50 -3.18 7.26 -29.28
C ARG A 50 -3.89 6.44 -30.35
N ASP A 51 -5.02 6.96 -30.84
CA ASP A 51 -5.84 6.37 -31.92
C ASP A 51 -5.08 6.17 -33.25
N GLY A 52 -3.86 6.71 -33.40
CA GLY A 52 -3.06 6.62 -34.60
C GLY A 52 -2.27 5.32 -34.83
N ASP A 53 -2.14 4.46 -33.81
CA ASP A 53 -1.32 3.24 -33.94
C ASP A 53 -2.02 2.11 -34.71
N PHE A 54 -3.22 2.35 -35.24
CA PHE A 54 -4.07 1.33 -35.85
C PHE A 54 -4.81 1.81 -37.11
N GLU A 55 -4.22 2.73 -37.87
CA GLU A 55 -4.80 3.18 -39.13
C GLU A 55 -4.97 2.02 -40.11
N GLY A 56 -6.20 1.84 -40.59
CA GLY A 56 -6.54 0.95 -41.72
C GLY A 56 -7.33 -0.32 -41.42
N LEU A 57 -7.85 -0.49 -40.17
CA LEU A 57 -8.68 -1.62 -39.81
C LEU A 57 -10.10 -1.17 -39.47
N ASP A 58 -11.10 -2.06 -39.64
CA ASP A 58 -12.53 -1.79 -39.36
C ASP A 58 -12.73 -1.45 -37.86
N GLU A 59 -13.28 -0.27 -37.58
CA GLU A 59 -13.39 0.31 -36.22
C GLU A 59 -14.11 -0.60 -35.20
N ASN A 60 -15.10 -1.37 -35.63
CA ASN A 60 -15.88 -2.23 -34.72
C ASN A 60 -15.11 -3.51 -34.33
N ILE A 61 -14.38 -4.10 -35.27
CA ILE A 61 -13.55 -5.29 -35.03
C ILE A 61 -12.33 -4.93 -34.22
N ILE A 62 -11.78 -3.76 -34.47
CA ILE A 62 -10.61 -3.22 -33.76
C ILE A 62 -10.97 -2.94 -32.32
N THR A 63 -12.07 -2.25 -32.05
CA THR A 63 -12.45 -1.82 -30.69
C THR A 63 -12.64 -3.02 -29.77
N LYS A 64 -13.36 -4.06 -30.22
CA LYS A 64 -13.56 -5.26 -29.40
C LYS A 64 -12.28 -6.06 -29.22
N LYS A 65 -11.53 -6.37 -30.29
CA LYS A 65 -10.26 -7.12 -30.21
C LYS A 65 -9.16 -6.34 -29.50
N LYS A 66 -9.13 -5.01 -29.64
CA LYS A 66 -8.23 -4.15 -28.87
C LYS A 66 -8.52 -4.25 -27.37
N ASN A 67 -9.78 -4.10 -26.98
CA ASN A 67 -10.15 -4.18 -25.58
C ASN A 67 -9.85 -5.55 -25.01
N ASP A 68 -10.19 -6.64 -25.71
CA ASP A 68 -9.91 -8.01 -25.26
C ASP A 68 -8.40 -8.27 -25.15
N LEU A 69 -7.62 -7.86 -26.16
CA LEU A 69 -6.16 -8.01 -26.14
C LEU A 69 -5.50 -7.10 -25.11
N TYR A 70 -5.99 -5.87 -24.98
CA TYR A 70 -5.52 -4.92 -24.00
C TYR A 70 -5.74 -5.45 -22.59
N THR A 71 -6.97 -5.87 -22.26
CA THR A 71 -7.31 -6.47 -20.97
C THR A 71 -6.41 -7.66 -20.66
N ALA A 72 -6.23 -8.57 -21.62
CA ALA A 72 -5.39 -9.76 -21.43
C ALA A 72 -3.90 -9.44 -21.26
N LEU A 73 -3.37 -8.40 -21.91
CA LEU A 73 -1.94 -8.06 -21.87
C LEU A 73 -1.57 -7.10 -20.74
N TYR A 74 -2.52 -6.25 -20.31
CA TYR A 74 -2.23 -5.13 -19.43
C TYR A 74 -3.05 -5.12 -18.14
N GLU A 75 -4.31 -5.51 -18.15
CA GLU A 75 -5.17 -5.46 -16.97
C GLU A 75 -5.15 -6.76 -16.17
N GLU A 76 -4.97 -7.92 -16.85
CA GLU A 76 -4.85 -9.19 -16.15
C GLU A 76 -3.47 -9.35 -15.53
N CYS A 77 -3.42 -9.70 -14.26
CA CYS A 77 -2.19 -10.08 -13.61
C CYS A 77 -1.68 -11.42 -14.19
N PHE A 78 -0.75 -11.34 -15.13
CA PHE A 78 -0.16 -12.52 -15.80
C PHE A 78 0.44 -13.50 -14.78
N PHE A 79 1.02 -13.00 -13.70
CA PHE A 79 1.54 -13.82 -12.62
C PHE A 79 0.45 -14.68 -11.97
N LYS A 80 -0.76 -14.12 -11.75
CA LYS A 80 -1.90 -14.88 -11.22
C LYS A 80 -2.27 -16.03 -12.14
N THR A 81 -2.38 -15.77 -13.44
CA THR A 81 -2.70 -16.78 -14.45
C THR A 81 -1.65 -17.90 -14.49
N LEU A 82 -0.36 -17.56 -14.40
CA LEU A 82 0.71 -18.54 -14.29
C LEU A 82 0.61 -19.34 -12.99
N TYR A 83 0.47 -18.67 -11.86
CA TYR A 83 0.40 -19.30 -10.55
C TYR A 83 -0.75 -20.32 -10.45
N GLU A 84 -1.90 -20.04 -11.04
CA GLU A 84 -3.06 -20.93 -11.07
C GLU A 84 -2.87 -22.14 -11.99
N ARG A 85 -2.06 -22.03 -13.04
CA ARG A 85 -1.85 -23.08 -14.07
C ARG A 85 -0.62 -23.94 -13.83
N VAL A 86 0.36 -23.43 -13.13
CA VAL A 86 1.60 -24.16 -12.82
C VAL A 86 1.28 -25.30 -11.84
N PRO A 87 1.82 -26.53 -12.05
CA PRO A 87 1.69 -27.63 -11.10
C PRO A 87 2.19 -27.26 -9.71
N ASP A 88 1.61 -27.88 -8.67
CA ASP A 88 1.91 -27.57 -7.26
C ASP A 88 3.41 -27.70 -6.91
N ASP A 89 4.12 -28.63 -7.56
CA ASP A 89 5.57 -28.83 -7.36
C ASP A 89 6.43 -27.63 -7.80
N PHE A 90 5.88 -26.72 -8.59
CA PHE A 90 6.56 -25.54 -9.10
C PHE A 90 6.07 -24.23 -8.50
N ARG A 91 5.21 -24.29 -7.48
CA ARG A 91 4.70 -23.12 -6.77
C ARG A 91 4.79 -23.28 -5.26
N VAL A 92 5.16 -22.21 -4.59
CA VAL A 92 5.26 -22.17 -3.13
C VAL A 92 4.63 -20.88 -2.65
N MET A 93 3.82 -20.96 -1.60
CA MET A 93 3.33 -19.79 -0.88
C MET A 93 4.21 -19.55 0.35
N LEU A 94 4.77 -18.36 0.45
CA LEU A 94 5.47 -17.88 1.64
C LEU A 94 4.42 -17.39 2.64
N ASN A 95 4.04 -18.24 3.58
CA ASN A 95 2.94 -17.96 4.50
C ASN A 95 3.38 -17.42 5.87
N LYS A 96 4.68 -17.25 6.11
CA LYS A 96 5.20 -16.63 7.34
C LYS A 96 5.52 -15.18 7.10
N GLN A 97 4.83 -14.28 7.82
CA GLN A 97 5.11 -12.87 7.79
C GLN A 97 5.90 -12.44 9.03
N TYR A 98 6.78 -11.45 8.86
CA TYR A 98 7.65 -10.89 9.90
C TYR A 98 7.48 -9.37 10.04
N ARG A 99 6.59 -8.77 9.25
CA ARG A 99 6.47 -7.31 9.09
C ARG A 99 5.69 -6.65 10.22
N CYS A 100 4.52 -7.18 10.57
CA CYS A 100 3.59 -6.52 11.46
C CYS A 100 3.14 -7.39 12.63
N HIS A 101 2.49 -6.76 13.61
CA HIS A 101 1.81 -7.40 14.73
C HIS A 101 0.67 -8.29 14.24
N SER A 102 0.32 -9.36 15.00
CA SER A 102 -0.75 -10.30 14.65
C SER A 102 -2.11 -9.61 14.44
N HIS A 103 -2.46 -8.62 15.25
CA HIS A 103 -3.71 -7.87 15.09
C HIS A 103 -3.81 -7.20 13.71
N ILE A 104 -2.69 -6.68 13.18
CA ILE A 104 -2.68 -6.09 11.83
C ILE A 104 -2.80 -7.19 10.77
N MET A 105 -2.07 -8.30 10.96
CA MET A 105 -2.13 -9.44 10.05
C MET A 105 -3.56 -9.99 9.91
N GLU A 106 -4.32 -10.09 10.98
CA GLU A 106 -5.69 -10.62 10.98
C GLU A 106 -6.60 -9.89 9.99
N VAL A 107 -6.44 -8.58 9.79
CA VAL A 107 -7.27 -7.79 8.88
C VAL A 107 -7.11 -8.24 7.43
N PHE A 108 -5.88 -8.44 6.97
CA PHE A 108 -5.63 -8.83 5.59
C PHE A 108 -5.49 -10.34 5.37
N ASN A 109 -5.32 -11.12 6.45
CA ASN A 109 -5.21 -12.58 6.36
C ASN A 109 -6.45 -13.24 5.75
N HIS A 110 -7.61 -12.60 5.85
CA HIS A 110 -8.83 -13.03 5.16
C HIS A 110 -8.61 -13.21 3.65
N PHE A 111 -7.82 -12.35 3.02
CA PHE A 111 -7.51 -12.43 1.58
C PHE A 111 -6.56 -13.59 1.22
N TYR A 112 -5.85 -14.17 2.21
CA TYR A 112 -4.89 -15.26 2.02
C TYR A 112 -5.42 -16.64 2.42
N GLY A 113 -6.69 -16.75 2.74
CA GLY A 113 -7.32 -18.02 3.11
C GLY A 113 -7.59 -18.18 4.61
N GLY A 114 -7.43 -17.12 5.40
CA GLY A 114 -7.75 -17.08 6.83
C GLY A 114 -6.89 -18.02 7.69
N ASN A 115 -7.45 -18.47 8.82
CA ASN A 115 -6.69 -19.20 9.84
C ASN A 115 -6.22 -20.60 9.43
N GLU A 116 -6.82 -21.22 8.40
CA GLU A 116 -6.47 -22.59 8.02
C GLU A 116 -5.33 -22.69 7.00
N ARG A 117 -5.23 -21.73 6.08
CA ARG A 117 -4.26 -21.74 4.97
C ARG A 117 -3.58 -20.38 4.73
N GLY A 118 -3.89 -19.39 5.56
CA GLY A 118 -3.43 -18.02 5.41
C GLY A 118 -2.03 -17.79 5.98
N LEU A 119 -1.78 -16.52 6.26
CA LEU A 119 -0.51 -16.08 6.82
C LEU A 119 -0.40 -16.45 8.30
N MET A 120 0.81 -16.68 8.74
CA MET A 120 1.20 -16.99 10.11
C MET A 120 2.28 -16.01 10.58
N ILE A 121 2.32 -15.77 11.88
CA ILE A 121 3.42 -15.05 12.53
C ILE A 121 4.72 -15.84 12.37
N GLY A 122 5.76 -15.15 11.91
CA GLY A 122 7.04 -15.76 11.59
C GLY A 122 7.90 -16.10 12.81
N LYS A 123 7.81 -15.28 13.90
CA LYS A 123 8.56 -15.47 15.15
C LYS A 123 7.61 -15.53 16.33
N LYS A 124 7.90 -16.39 17.31
CA LYS A 124 7.08 -16.52 18.54
C LYS A 124 6.95 -15.20 19.34
N GLN A 125 8.02 -14.39 19.37
CA GLN A 125 8.06 -13.11 20.11
C GLN A 125 7.73 -11.90 19.21
N GLN A 126 7.23 -12.09 18.01
CA GLN A 126 7.01 -11.00 17.06
C GLN A 126 6.07 -9.93 17.60
N ASP A 127 5.01 -10.32 18.27
CA ASP A 127 4.04 -9.38 18.82
C ASP A 127 4.64 -8.55 19.95
N ASP A 128 5.50 -9.13 20.78
CA ASP A 128 6.24 -8.39 21.82
C ASP A 128 7.23 -7.38 21.20
N GLU A 129 7.93 -7.78 20.11
CA GLU A 129 8.86 -6.93 19.37
C GLU A 129 8.15 -5.78 18.63
N LYS A 130 6.87 -5.95 18.28
CA LYS A 130 6.06 -5.00 17.50
C LYS A 130 5.12 -4.13 18.34
N GLN A 131 5.32 -4.09 19.66
CA GLN A 131 4.56 -3.20 20.54
C GLN A 131 4.95 -1.73 20.32
N HIS A 132 3.96 -0.87 20.04
CA HIS A 132 4.22 0.55 19.79
C HIS A 132 4.32 1.41 21.06
N GLY A 133 3.70 1.00 22.17
CA GLY A 133 3.74 1.69 23.46
C GLY A 133 3.15 3.10 23.49
N LEU A 134 2.53 3.57 22.41
CA LEU A 134 1.99 4.91 22.27
C LEU A 134 0.64 5.07 22.98
N THR A 135 0.47 6.21 23.66
CA THR A 135 -0.85 6.66 24.13
C THR A 135 -1.13 8.01 23.49
N VAL A 136 -2.04 8.06 22.53
CA VAL A 136 -2.40 9.30 21.83
C VAL A 136 -3.71 9.85 22.36
N LYS A 137 -3.69 11.14 22.72
CA LYS A 137 -4.87 11.86 23.21
C LYS A 137 -5.24 12.97 22.23
N VAL A 138 -6.52 13.04 21.90
CA VAL A 138 -7.12 14.12 21.12
C VAL A 138 -8.26 14.71 21.96
N ASN A 139 -8.21 16.03 22.18
CA ASN A 139 -9.20 16.74 23.02
C ASN A 139 -9.41 16.10 24.41
N GLY A 140 -8.34 15.56 25.02
CA GLY A 140 -8.36 14.92 26.34
C GLY A 140 -8.79 13.45 26.32
N ASN A 141 -9.37 12.94 25.26
CA ASN A 141 -9.75 11.54 25.12
C ASN A 141 -8.62 10.69 24.56
N ILE A 142 -8.42 9.49 25.10
CA ILE A 142 -7.48 8.51 24.55
C ILE A 142 -8.10 7.96 23.26
N ILE A 143 -7.39 8.14 22.15
CA ILE A 143 -7.78 7.65 20.83
C ILE A 143 -6.93 6.44 20.42
N ILE A 144 -5.66 6.40 20.84
CA ILE A 144 -4.76 5.26 20.63
C ILE A 144 -4.19 4.89 22.00
N ASP A 145 -4.24 3.62 22.33
CA ASP A 145 -3.67 3.00 23.52
C ASP A 145 -2.62 1.95 23.17
N PRO A 146 -1.76 1.51 24.09
CA PRO A 146 -0.69 0.56 23.77
C PRO A 146 -1.14 -0.88 23.47
N GLU A 147 -2.39 -1.23 23.75
CA GLU A 147 -2.88 -2.62 23.65
C GLU A 147 -3.44 -2.95 22.26
N HIS A 148 -3.90 -1.93 21.54
CA HIS A 148 -4.52 -2.10 20.22
C HIS A 148 -3.61 -1.58 19.11
N HIS A 149 -3.59 -2.29 17.97
CA HIS A 149 -2.74 -1.96 16.81
C HIS A 149 -3.52 -1.47 15.60
N ILE A 150 -4.86 -1.47 15.69
CA ILE A 150 -5.74 -1.02 14.62
C ILE A 150 -6.86 -0.17 15.22
N TYR A 151 -7.12 0.97 14.58
CA TYR A 151 -8.13 1.92 14.97
C TYR A 151 -8.93 2.37 13.77
N PHE A 152 -10.24 2.38 13.90
CA PHE A 152 -11.14 2.98 12.93
C PHE A 152 -11.68 4.29 13.50
N VAL A 153 -11.47 5.38 12.75
CA VAL A 153 -11.99 6.70 13.09
C VAL A 153 -13.07 7.06 12.08
N ASP A 154 -14.30 7.09 12.55
CA ASP A 154 -15.45 7.48 11.71
C ASP A 154 -15.47 8.99 11.46
N CYS A 155 -15.63 9.37 10.20
CA CYS A 155 -15.73 10.75 9.75
C CYS A 155 -17.10 10.99 9.09
N GLU A 156 -17.87 11.92 9.65
CA GLU A 156 -19.26 12.13 9.22
C GLU A 156 -19.42 12.87 7.88
N LYS A 157 -18.44 13.71 7.50
CA LYS A 157 -18.55 14.58 6.34
C LYS A 157 -18.28 13.83 5.04
N LYS A 158 -19.03 14.21 4.01
CA LYS A 158 -18.85 13.69 2.66
C LYS A 158 -17.60 14.28 2.01
N GLU A 159 -17.09 13.54 1.05
CA GLU A 159 -16.04 13.98 0.15
C GLU A 159 -16.51 15.10 -0.78
N SER A 160 -15.55 15.82 -1.35
CA SER A 160 -15.72 16.83 -2.40
C SER A 160 -14.70 16.63 -3.51
N SER A 161 -14.94 17.23 -4.68
CA SER A 161 -13.93 17.40 -5.73
C SER A 161 -13.62 18.86 -5.89
N GLU A 162 -12.42 19.18 -6.36
CA GLU A 162 -12.14 20.50 -6.92
C GLU A 162 -12.76 20.62 -8.33
N ASP A 163 -13.06 21.85 -8.76
CA ASP A 163 -13.66 22.07 -10.07
C ASP A 163 -12.76 21.50 -11.18
N GLY A 164 -13.34 20.64 -12.02
CA GLY A 164 -12.62 19.98 -13.13
C GLY A 164 -11.77 18.76 -12.73
N SER A 165 -11.68 18.38 -11.43
CA SER A 165 -10.98 17.17 -10.98
C SER A 165 -11.92 15.98 -10.88
N THR A 166 -11.45 14.81 -11.35
CA THR A 166 -12.07 13.51 -11.11
C THR A 166 -11.66 12.93 -9.76
N SER A 167 -10.57 13.42 -9.19
CA SER A 167 -10.06 13.02 -7.88
C SER A 167 -10.96 13.57 -6.75
N LYS A 168 -10.85 13.00 -5.57
CA LYS A 168 -11.68 13.33 -4.41
C LYS A 168 -10.82 13.73 -3.22
N GLN A 169 -11.41 14.58 -2.36
CA GLN A 169 -10.82 14.94 -1.08
C GLN A 169 -11.88 14.99 0.02
N ASN A 170 -11.48 14.66 1.23
CA ASN A 170 -12.30 14.78 2.43
C ASN A 170 -11.59 15.69 3.44
N LYS A 171 -12.10 16.93 3.58
CA LYS A 171 -11.48 17.95 4.44
C LYS A 171 -11.53 17.57 5.93
N GLN A 172 -12.55 16.80 6.36
CA GLN A 172 -12.65 16.34 7.73
C GLN A 172 -11.60 15.26 8.02
N GLU A 173 -11.48 14.24 7.16
CA GLU A 173 -10.44 13.22 7.31
C GLU A 173 -9.04 13.85 7.31
N ALA A 174 -8.78 14.81 6.42
CA ALA A 174 -7.51 15.54 6.42
C ALA A 174 -7.24 16.28 7.73
N SER A 175 -8.29 16.82 8.41
CA SER A 175 -8.13 17.45 9.74
C SER A 175 -7.84 16.40 10.80
N VAL A 176 -8.55 15.28 10.81
CA VAL A 176 -8.32 14.16 11.73
C VAL A 176 -6.91 13.60 11.56
N ILE A 177 -6.44 13.39 10.34
CA ILE A 177 -5.06 12.96 10.08
C ILE A 177 -4.05 13.93 10.68
N MET A 178 -4.24 15.24 10.51
CA MET A 178 -3.33 16.24 11.12
C MET A 178 -3.35 16.21 12.65
N GLU A 179 -4.51 16.01 13.26
CA GLU A 179 -4.64 15.87 14.72
C GLU A 179 -3.96 14.59 15.23
N LEU A 180 -4.12 13.46 14.51
CA LEU A 180 -3.44 12.21 14.81
C LEU A 180 -1.93 12.33 14.68
N LEU A 181 -1.41 12.93 13.61
CA LEU A 181 0.02 13.18 13.43
C LEU A 181 0.59 14.01 14.59
N ASN A 182 -0.10 15.08 15.02
CA ASN A 182 0.32 15.89 16.15
C ASN A 182 0.24 15.11 17.49
N GLY A 183 -0.75 14.26 17.64
CA GLY A 183 -0.93 13.40 18.80
C GLY A 183 0.16 12.33 18.91
N ILE A 184 0.48 11.67 17.81
CA ILE A 184 1.54 10.64 17.72
C ILE A 184 2.91 11.28 17.99
N ASP A 185 3.19 12.45 17.42
CA ASP A 185 4.45 13.18 17.67
C ASP A 185 4.63 13.47 19.18
N ARG A 186 3.60 13.98 19.84
CA ARG A 186 3.63 14.24 21.28
C ARG A 186 3.83 12.96 22.10
N ALA A 187 3.12 11.89 21.75
CA ALA A 187 3.25 10.60 22.44
C ALA A 187 4.65 10.00 22.27
N ALA A 188 5.24 10.08 21.09
CA ALA A 188 6.60 9.64 20.82
C ALA A 188 7.62 10.48 21.62
N LEU A 189 7.47 11.81 21.66
CA LEU A 189 8.31 12.68 22.47
C LEU A 189 8.22 12.36 23.97
N GLU A 190 7.05 12.00 24.46
CA GLU A 190 6.88 11.53 25.84
C GLU A 190 7.63 10.22 26.10
N LEU A 191 7.59 9.26 25.17
CA LEU A 191 8.35 8.02 25.28
C LEU A 191 9.87 8.26 25.22
N ILE A 192 10.33 9.20 24.39
CA ILE A 192 11.73 9.64 24.35
C ILE A 192 12.15 10.21 25.70
N SER A 193 11.33 11.11 26.27
CA SER A 193 11.64 11.74 27.58
C SER A 193 11.69 10.73 28.73
N LYS A 194 10.96 9.62 28.62
CA LYS A 194 10.95 8.49 29.57
C LYS A 194 12.05 7.45 29.31
N GLY A 195 12.88 7.66 28.28
CA GLY A 195 13.94 6.72 27.88
C GLY A 195 13.45 5.41 27.27
N LYS A 196 12.17 5.33 26.85
CA LYS A 196 11.57 4.17 26.20
C LYS A 196 11.88 4.12 24.70
N ILE A 197 12.11 5.27 24.06
CA ILE A 197 12.59 5.43 22.70
C ILE A 197 13.98 6.09 22.80
N ARG A 198 15.00 5.47 22.25
CA ARG A 198 16.37 5.97 22.30
C ARG A 198 16.68 6.80 21.06
N VAL A 199 17.28 7.96 21.29
CA VAL A 199 17.80 8.83 20.23
C VAL A 199 19.19 9.29 20.64
N ASP A 200 20.21 8.83 19.95
CA ASP A 200 21.61 9.17 20.19
C ASP A 200 22.32 9.43 18.86
N LYS A 201 22.59 10.71 18.61
CA LYS A 201 23.21 11.15 17.35
C LYS A 201 24.67 10.70 17.23
N GLU A 202 25.40 10.62 18.34
CA GLU A 202 26.81 10.21 18.34
C GLU A 202 26.94 8.72 18.00
N ARG A 203 26.01 7.91 18.49
CA ARG A 203 25.96 6.47 18.25
C ARG A 203 25.12 6.09 17.03
N GLN A 204 24.56 7.07 16.32
CA GLN A 204 23.65 6.87 15.19
C GLN A 204 22.41 6.02 15.54
N ILE A 205 21.92 6.14 16.77
CA ILE A 205 20.70 5.47 17.22
C ILE A 205 19.54 6.42 17.02
N ASP A 206 18.53 5.99 16.26
CA ASP A 206 17.25 6.64 16.10
C ASP A 206 16.15 5.58 16.08
N GLU A 207 15.49 5.41 17.25
CA GLU A 207 14.38 4.46 17.42
C GLU A 207 13.00 5.16 17.33
N ARG A 208 12.97 6.41 16.87
CA ARG A 208 11.69 7.10 16.65
C ARG A 208 10.91 6.41 15.57
N PRO A 209 9.56 6.31 15.73
CA PRO A 209 8.73 5.65 14.73
C PRO A 209 8.78 6.37 13.39
N SER A 210 8.82 5.60 12.33
CA SER A 210 8.54 6.04 10.96
C SER A 210 7.03 6.10 10.74
N VAL A 211 6.54 7.12 10.00
CA VAL A 211 5.10 7.34 9.82
C VAL A 211 4.77 7.49 8.34
N GLY A 212 3.71 6.81 7.90
CA GLY A 212 3.13 6.93 6.57
C GLY A 212 1.68 7.40 6.62
N VAL A 213 1.29 8.24 5.68
CA VAL A 213 -0.11 8.59 5.41
C VAL A 213 -0.45 8.13 4.01
N ILE A 214 -1.35 7.18 3.90
CA ILE A 214 -1.79 6.57 2.65
C ILE A 214 -3.17 7.12 2.31
N CYS A 215 -3.34 7.63 1.09
CA CYS A 215 -4.60 8.16 0.61
C CYS A 215 -5.10 7.36 -0.60
N THR A 216 -6.39 7.10 -0.67
CA THR A 216 -6.98 6.46 -1.85
C THR A 216 -7.03 7.38 -3.07
N TYR A 217 -6.87 8.70 -2.89
CA TYR A 217 -6.92 9.71 -3.96
C TYR A 217 -5.78 10.72 -3.87
N GLY A 218 -5.24 11.11 -5.04
CA GLY A 218 -4.12 12.05 -5.15
C GLY A 218 -4.43 13.44 -4.56
N ASP A 219 -5.65 13.96 -4.78
CA ASP A 219 -6.05 15.27 -4.24
C ASP A 219 -6.08 15.27 -2.71
N GLN A 220 -6.44 14.13 -2.08
CA GLN A 220 -6.36 13.98 -0.63
C GLN A 220 -4.93 14.04 -0.12
N ALA A 221 -4.02 13.33 -0.77
CA ALA A 221 -2.60 13.39 -0.44
C ALA A 221 -2.05 14.80 -0.60
N GLY A 222 -2.41 15.50 -1.68
CA GLY A 222 -2.08 16.91 -1.93
C GLY A 222 -2.59 17.84 -0.84
N LEU A 223 -3.85 17.67 -0.41
CA LEU A 223 -4.47 18.45 0.66
C LEU A 223 -3.73 18.27 2.00
N ILE A 224 -3.39 17.03 2.37
CA ILE A 224 -2.67 16.75 3.61
C ILE A 224 -1.22 17.30 3.53
N LYS A 225 -0.52 17.12 2.41
CA LYS A 225 0.81 17.72 2.16
C LYS A 225 0.78 19.24 2.33
N LYS A 226 -0.25 19.91 1.79
CA LYS A 226 -0.43 21.36 1.91
C LYS A 226 -0.63 21.78 3.37
N ARG A 227 -1.46 21.08 4.13
CA ARG A 227 -1.72 21.37 5.56
C ARG A 227 -0.50 21.12 6.44
N ARG A 228 0.30 20.09 6.12
CA ARG A 228 1.52 19.76 6.86
C ARG A 228 2.66 20.74 6.60
N LYS A 229 2.61 21.53 5.55
CA LYS A 229 3.71 22.44 5.15
C LYS A 229 4.12 23.35 6.31
N GLY A 230 5.41 23.36 6.65
CA GLY A 230 6.00 24.14 7.76
C GLY A 230 5.91 23.47 9.13
N ILE A 231 5.25 22.33 9.29
CA ILE A 231 5.20 21.59 10.55
C ILE A 231 6.38 20.61 10.60
N GLN A 232 7.12 20.63 11.72
CA GLN A 232 8.20 19.68 11.99
C GLN A 232 7.80 18.74 13.12
N TYR A 233 7.80 17.45 12.82
CA TYR A 233 7.56 16.39 13.79
C TYR A 233 8.90 15.90 14.35
N LYS A 234 9.15 16.15 15.64
CA LYS A 234 10.42 15.79 16.30
C LYS A 234 10.40 14.38 16.90
N GLY A 235 9.21 13.85 17.13
CA GLY A 235 9.00 12.49 17.63
C GLY A 235 9.06 11.42 16.54
N PHE A 236 9.09 11.80 15.25
CA PHE A 236 9.21 10.86 14.14
C PHE A 236 10.65 10.66 13.72
N SER A 237 10.95 9.53 13.09
CA SER A 237 12.26 9.25 12.51
C SER A 237 12.73 10.38 11.59
N GLN A 238 14.01 10.71 11.68
CA GLN A 238 14.66 11.72 10.84
C GLN A 238 15.61 11.09 9.81
N LYS A 239 15.70 9.76 9.77
CA LYS A 239 16.42 9.06 8.71
C LYS A 239 15.78 9.33 7.37
N ASP A 240 16.55 9.49 6.30
CA ASP A 240 16.04 9.95 5.01
C ASP A 240 15.02 8.97 4.39
N ASP A 241 15.23 7.69 4.55
CA ASP A 241 14.38 6.59 4.10
C ASP A 241 13.16 6.31 4.99
N GLU A 242 13.18 6.84 6.24
CA GLU A 242 12.11 6.64 7.23
C GLU A 242 11.27 7.90 7.50
N LYS A 243 11.55 9.03 6.86
CA LYS A 243 10.80 10.28 7.05
C LYS A 243 9.32 10.11 6.74
N LEU A 244 8.50 10.95 7.38
CA LEU A 244 7.05 11.00 7.12
C LEU A 244 6.76 11.09 5.63
N ILE A 245 6.11 10.05 5.10
CA ILE A 245 5.59 9.99 3.73
C ILE A 245 4.09 10.26 3.74
N ILE A 246 3.60 11.00 2.75
CA ILE A 246 2.18 11.19 2.44
C ILE A 246 2.03 10.89 0.96
N SER A 247 1.32 9.83 0.60
CA SER A 247 1.25 9.36 -0.79
C SER A 247 -0.09 8.67 -1.09
N THR A 248 -0.26 8.25 -2.33
CA THR A 248 -1.34 7.35 -2.71
C THR A 248 -0.98 5.90 -2.37
N VAL A 249 -1.97 5.00 -2.40
CA VAL A 249 -1.75 3.56 -2.21
C VAL A 249 -0.76 3.03 -3.26
N ASP A 250 -0.93 3.48 -4.50
CA ASP A 250 -0.14 3.03 -5.64
C ASP A 250 1.35 3.44 -5.50
N ASP A 251 1.59 4.66 -5.01
CA ASP A 251 2.95 5.17 -4.78
C ASP A 251 3.61 4.57 -3.51
N PHE A 252 2.80 4.10 -2.55
CA PHE A 252 3.31 3.56 -1.28
C PHE A 252 3.65 2.07 -1.38
N GLN A 253 3.16 1.37 -2.39
CA GLN A 253 3.37 -0.07 -2.52
C GLN A 253 4.87 -0.41 -2.59
N GLY A 254 5.30 -1.36 -1.77
CA GLY A 254 6.71 -1.74 -1.59
C GLY A 254 7.40 -1.00 -0.44
N ASP A 255 6.79 0.06 0.09
CA ASP A 255 7.28 0.77 1.27
C ASP A 255 6.73 0.15 2.57
N GLU A 256 7.34 0.48 3.69
CA GLU A 256 6.87 0.10 5.02
C GLU A 256 7.15 1.20 6.05
N ARG A 257 6.26 1.35 7.03
CA ARG A 257 6.40 2.30 8.14
C ARG A 257 5.87 1.65 9.43
N ASP A 258 6.40 2.10 10.57
CA ASP A 258 5.95 1.61 11.86
C ASP A 258 4.49 1.99 12.15
N ILE A 259 4.06 3.14 11.67
CA ILE A 259 2.70 3.66 11.84
C ILE A 259 2.14 4.09 10.48
N ILE A 260 0.98 3.54 10.14
CA ILE A 260 0.24 3.89 8.92
C ILE A 260 -1.08 4.55 9.28
N LEU A 261 -1.33 5.72 8.71
CA LEU A 261 -2.62 6.39 8.73
C LEU A 261 -3.26 6.30 7.35
N VAL A 262 -4.43 5.67 7.25
CA VAL A 262 -5.14 5.50 5.99
C VAL A 262 -6.30 6.47 5.89
N SER A 263 -6.35 7.26 4.81
CA SER A 263 -7.48 8.12 4.46
C SER A 263 -8.27 7.50 3.32
N MET A 264 -9.46 6.99 3.63
CA MET A 264 -10.34 6.33 2.65
C MET A 264 -11.08 7.34 1.77
N VAL A 265 -11.18 8.58 2.21
CA VAL A 265 -11.76 9.74 1.51
C VAL A 265 -13.27 9.64 1.30
N ARG A 266 -13.74 8.48 0.84
CA ARG A 266 -15.13 8.24 0.46
C ARG A 266 -15.96 7.81 1.66
N ASN A 267 -17.03 8.55 1.95
CA ASN A 267 -17.99 8.24 3.01
C ASN A 267 -19.39 8.06 2.41
N PRO A 268 -19.72 6.85 1.91
CA PRO A 268 -20.99 6.58 1.27
C PRO A 268 -22.10 6.40 2.32
N ARG A 269 -22.76 7.47 2.71
CA ARG A 269 -24.06 7.39 3.44
C ARG A 269 -25.25 7.14 2.52
N ASP A 270 -25.03 7.15 1.20
CA ASP A 270 -26.06 6.90 0.19
C ASP A 270 -25.84 5.53 -0.46
N HIS A 271 -26.82 4.63 -0.36
CA HIS A 271 -26.78 3.27 -0.92
C HIS A 271 -26.61 3.22 -2.47
N ARG A 272 -26.77 4.36 -3.15
CA ARG A 272 -26.56 4.48 -4.61
C ARG A 272 -25.09 4.69 -5.00
N PHE A 273 -24.19 4.58 -4.04
CA PHE A 273 -22.80 4.89 -4.23
C PHE A 273 -22.02 3.72 -4.87
N ASN A 274 -21.49 3.94 -6.06
CA ASN A 274 -20.52 3.02 -6.66
C ASN A 274 -19.11 3.35 -6.19
N ALA A 275 -18.58 2.56 -5.25
CA ALA A 275 -17.25 2.69 -4.68
C ALA A 275 -16.28 1.64 -5.22
N GLU A 276 -16.47 1.18 -6.46
CA GLU A 276 -15.66 0.09 -7.04
C GLU A 276 -14.17 0.31 -6.84
N PHE A 277 -13.68 1.55 -7.07
CA PHE A 277 -12.28 1.88 -6.89
C PHE A 277 -11.76 1.65 -5.46
N VAL A 278 -12.57 1.94 -4.43
CA VAL A 278 -12.18 1.77 -3.02
C VAL A 278 -12.47 0.36 -2.50
N LYS A 279 -13.33 -0.37 -3.19
CA LYS A 279 -13.70 -1.75 -2.84
C LYS A 279 -12.76 -2.80 -3.42
N GLN A 280 -11.82 -2.40 -4.27
CA GLN A 280 -10.81 -3.32 -4.76
C GLN A 280 -9.97 -3.83 -3.58
N PHE A 281 -10.09 -5.11 -3.27
CA PHE A 281 -9.42 -5.71 -2.12
C PHE A 281 -7.89 -5.61 -2.24
N GLU A 282 -7.37 -5.58 -3.45
CA GLU A 282 -5.96 -5.40 -3.75
C GLU A 282 -5.42 -4.07 -3.19
N ARG A 283 -6.26 -3.02 -3.16
CA ARG A 283 -5.88 -1.72 -2.57
C ARG A 283 -5.88 -1.72 -1.04
N ILE A 284 -6.65 -2.60 -0.44
CA ILE A 284 -6.70 -2.75 1.03
C ILE A 284 -5.54 -3.63 1.51
N ASN A 285 -5.03 -4.49 0.63
CA ASN A 285 -4.05 -5.51 0.94
C ASN A 285 -2.58 -5.08 0.68
N VAL A 286 -2.37 -3.85 0.33
CA VAL A 286 -1.01 -3.28 0.08
C VAL A 286 -0.23 -3.00 1.37
#